data_e45a0f0e266a4d4fe0d0100ee631be10
#
_entry.id   e45a0f0e266a4d4fe0d0100ee631be10
#
_cell.length_a   1.000
_cell.length_b   1.000
_cell.length_c   1.000
_cell.angle_alpha   90.00
_cell.angle_beta   90.00
_cell.angle_gamma   90.00
#
_symmetry.space_group_name_H-M   'P 1'
#
loop_
_entity.id
_entity.type
_entity.pdbx_description
1 polymer ?
#
loop_
_entity_poly.entity_id
_entity_poly.type
_entity_poly.pdbx_seq_one_letter_code
_entity_poly.pdbx_strand_id
1 'polypeptide(L)'
;MKEDTVILLAEDDDGHATLTRMALREVGVNNQIIRFRDGQETVNFLCGTGQGPSREADVHYLLLLDLRMPKVDGISVLRRIRQDEQLRRMPVVVLSTTDNPHEIKTCKGLHCSCYVVKAAGYEAFAAALQQVKPFLEHSQTPWTTGQS
;
A
#
# COMPACT_ATOMS: atom_id res chain seq x y z
N MET A 1 -16.18 1.61 -9.30
CA MET A 1 -15.67 0.41 -9.96
C MET A 1 -14.26 0.12 -9.49
N LYS A 2 -13.93 -1.15 -9.44
CA LYS A 2 -12.61 -1.54 -8.95
C LYS A 2 -11.47 -0.99 -9.79
N GLU A 3 -11.72 -0.77 -11.08
CA GLU A 3 -10.68 -0.23 -11.95
C GLU A 3 -10.39 1.23 -11.67
N ASP A 4 -11.26 1.88 -10.92
CA ASP A 4 -11.07 3.29 -10.59
C ASP A 4 -10.17 3.46 -9.37
N THR A 5 -9.91 2.39 -8.62
CA THR A 5 -9.03 2.47 -7.47
C THR A 5 -7.59 2.66 -7.95
N VAL A 6 -6.92 3.64 -7.40
CA VAL A 6 -5.52 3.91 -7.73
C VAL A 6 -4.63 3.21 -6.72
N ILE A 7 -3.66 2.46 -7.23
CA ILE A 7 -2.71 1.76 -6.37
C ILE A 7 -1.51 2.67 -6.13
N LEU A 8 -1.19 2.87 -4.86
CA LEU A 8 -0.01 3.61 -4.46
C LEU A 8 1.05 2.58 -4.06
N LEU A 9 2.25 2.71 -4.61
CA LEU A 9 3.33 1.77 -4.33
C LEU A 9 4.49 2.53 -3.69
N ALA A 10 4.68 2.32 -2.40
CA ALA A 10 5.79 2.92 -1.66
C ALA A 10 6.93 1.91 -1.61
N GLU A 11 7.93 2.10 -2.44
CA GLU A 11 9.04 1.18 -2.62
C GLU A 11 10.26 1.94 -3.11
N ASP A 12 11.35 1.91 -2.33
CA ASP A 12 12.54 2.67 -2.69
C ASP A 12 13.42 1.98 -3.73
N ASP A 13 13.32 0.67 -3.86
CA ASP A 13 14.18 -0.09 -4.79
C ASP A 13 13.51 -0.20 -6.14
N ASP A 14 14.19 0.30 -7.20
CA ASP A 14 13.63 0.29 -8.54
C ASP A 14 13.32 -1.10 -9.04
N GLY A 15 14.21 -2.06 -8.73
CA GLY A 15 14.01 -3.44 -9.17
C GLY A 15 12.79 -4.07 -8.52
N HIS A 16 12.64 -3.87 -7.22
CA HIS A 16 11.47 -4.38 -6.51
C HIS A 16 10.19 -3.73 -7.01
N ALA A 17 10.23 -2.42 -7.30
CA ALA A 17 9.07 -1.72 -7.83
C ALA A 17 8.66 -2.30 -9.18
N THR A 18 9.63 -2.56 -10.05
CA THR A 18 9.36 -3.15 -11.35
C THR A 18 8.74 -4.53 -11.20
N LEU A 19 9.30 -5.37 -10.34
CA LEU A 19 8.78 -6.72 -10.13
C LEU A 19 7.36 -6.68 -9.56
N THR A 20 7.09 -5.75 -8.66
CA THR A 20 5.76 -5.63 -8.09
C THR A 20 4.75 -5.24 -9.15
N ARG A 21 5.10 -4.29 -10.02
CA ARG A 21 4.22 -3.90 -11.13
C ARG A 21 3.94 -5.08 -12.06
N MET A 22 5.00 -5.82 -12.40
CA MET A 22 4.85 -6.99 -13.27
C MET A 22 3.94 -8.03 -12.64
N ALA A 23 4.15 -8.29 -11.35
CA ALA A 23 3.36 -9.29 -10.65
C ALA A 23 1.88 -8.90 -10.57
N LEU A 24 1.60 -7.63 -10.34
CA LEU A 24 0.22 -7.15 -10.31
C LEU A 24 -0.46 -7.37 -11.67
N ARG A 25 0.22 -7.00 -12.74
CA ARG A 25 -0.32 -7.19 -14.09
C ARG A 25 -0.55 -8.67 -14.39
N GLU A 26 0.36 -9.51 -13.92
CA GLU A 26 0.28 -10.94 -14.18
C GLU A 26 -0.94 -11.57 -13.50
N VAL A 27 -1.33 -11.07 -12.33
CA VAL A 27 -2.53 -11.59 -11.66
C VAL A 27 -3.79 -10.83 -12.05
N GLY A 28 -3.71 -10.00 -13.08
CA GLY A 28 -4.90 -9.38 -13.65
C GLY A 28 -5.25 -8.03 -13.06
N VAL A 29 -4.37 -7.40 -12.31
CA VAL A 29 -4.61 -6.08 -11.73
C VAL A 29 -4.04 -5.04 -12.70
N ASN A 30 -4.92 -4.26 -13.30
CA ASN A 30 -4.54 -3.30 -14.34
C ASN A 30 -4.78 -1.86 -13.93
N ASN A 31 -5.00 -1.63 -12.65
CA ASN A 31 -5.25 -0.30 -12.10
C ASN A 31 -4.04 0.61 -12.27
N GLN A 32 -4.28 1.90 -12.29
CA GLN A 32 -3.20 2.88 -12.30
C GLN A 32 -2.32 2.70 -11.06
N ILE A 33 -1.02 2.78 -11.23
CA ILE A 33 -0.06 2.66 -10.14
C ILE A 33 0.75 3.94 -10.07
N ILE A 34 0.76 4.57 -8.90
CA ILE A 34 1.61 5.73 -8.63
C ILE A 34 2.66 5.27 -7.64
N ARG A 35 3.92 5.46 -7.99
CA ARG A 35 5.02 5.00 -7.14
C ARG A 35 5.64 6.14 -6.38
N PHE A 36 5.98 5.88 -5.10
CA PHE A 36 6.79 6.77 -4.25
C PHE A 36 8.09 6.06 -3.90
N ARG A 37 9.16 6.84 -3.82
CA ARG A 37 10.50 6.29 -3.61
C ARG A 37 10.90 6.24 -2.14
N ASP A 38 10.14 6.90 -1.28
CA ASP A 38 10.43 6.88 0.16
C ASP A 38 9.17 7.21 0.94
N GLY A 39 9.28 7.06 2.25
CA GLY A 39 8.14 7.30 3.12
C GLY A 39 7.70 8.75 3.17
N GLN A 40 8.64 9.67 2.99
CA GLN A 40 8.30 11.09 3.03
C GLN A 40 7.42 11.46 1.84
N GLU A 41 7.77 10.98 0.63
CA GLU A 41 6.93 11.22 -0.54
C GLU A 41 5.53 10.65 -0.34
N THR A 42 5.47 9.47 0.26
CA THR A 42 4.20 8.80 0.51
C THR A 42 3.32 9.64 1.44
N VAL A 43 3.89 10.08 2.56
CA VAL A 43 3.15 10.90 3.51
C VAL A 43 2.74 12.24 2.88
N ASN A 44 3.64 12.84 2.12
CA ASN A 44 3.32 14.12 1.49
C ASN A 44 2.11 14.00 0.56
N PHE A 45 2.08 12.93 -0.24
CA PHE A 45 0.94 12.73 -1.13
C PHE A 45 -0.36 12.52 -0.35
N LEU A 46 -0.30 11.67 0.66
CA LEU A 46 -1.50 11.30 1.40
C LEU A 46 -2.02 12.44 2.28
N CYS A 47 -1.12 13.22 2.85
CA CYS A 47 -1.51 14.29 3.77
C CYS A 47 -1.62 15.65 3.09
N GLY A 48 -1.29 15.74 1.81
CA GLY A 48 -1.34 17.02 1.10
C GLY A 48 -0.26 18.00 1.52
N THR A 49 0.90 17.49 1.93
CA THR A 49 2.02 18.32 2.35
C THR A 49 3.11 18.29 1.30
N GLY A 50 4.09 19.18 1.43
CA GLY A 50 5.17 19.28 0.47
C GLY A 50 4.73 19.95 -0.81
N GLN A 51 5.59 19.89 -1.83
CA GLN A 51 5.35 20.60 -3.08
C GLN A 51 4.88 19.69 -4.22
N GLY A 52 4.88 18.39 -3.98
CA GLY A 52 4.46 17.44 -5.00
C GLY A 52 2.95 17.30 -5.06
N PRO A 53 2.49 16.37 -5.88
CA PRO A 53 1.06 16.11 -5.99
C PRO A 53 0.49 15.56 -4.69
N SER A 54 -0.81 15.70 -4.53
CA SER A 54 -1.50 15.18 -3.35
C SER A 54 -2.71 14.35 -3.80
N ARG A 55 -3.21 13.54 -2.87
CA ARG A 55 -4.36 12.68 -3.17
C ARG A 55 -5.60 13.52 -3.43
N GLU A 56 -6.52 12.93 -4.16
CA GLU A 56 -7.81 13.55 -4.47
C GLU A 56 -8.87 12.96 -3.56
N ALA A 57 -9.76 13.81 -3.08
CA ALA A 57 -10.70 13.43 -2.03
C ALA A 57 -11.71 12.37 -2.46
N ASP A 58 -12.06 12.34 -3.75
CA ASP A 58 -13.08 11.42 -4.23
C ASP A 58 -12.51 10.23 -4.98
N VAL A 59 -11.21 9.98 -4.84
CA VAL A 59 -10.55 8.84 -5.46
C VAL A 59 -10.26 7.80 -4.39
N HIS A 60 -10.51 6.53 -4.71
CA HIS A 60 -10.18 5.41 -3.84
C HIS A 60 -8.74 5.02 -4.06
N TYR A 61 -8.02 4.77 -2.96
CA TYR A 61 -6.61 4.38 -3.01
C TYR A 61 -6.38 3.09 -2.23
N LEU A 62 -5.44 2.29 -2.72
CA LEU A 62 -4.90 1.16 -2.01
C LEU A 62 -3.40 1.37 -1.92
N LEU A 63 -2.83 1.25 -0.73
CA LEU A 63 -1.39 1.44 -0.56
C LEU A 63 -0.68 0.09 -0.43
N LEU A 64 0.29 -0.15 -1.30
CA LEU A 64 1.25 -1.23 -1.16
C LEU A 64 2.49 -0.61 -0.53
N LEU A 65 2.85 -1.06 0.65
CA LEU A 65 3.80 -0.37 1.49
C LEU A 65 4.97 -1.27 1.86
N ASP A 66 6.16 -0.95 1.36
CA ASP A 66 7.39 -1.58 1.80
C ASP A 66 7.76 -1.01 3.17
N LEU A 67 8.13 -1.87 4.09
CA LEU A 67 8.46 -1.41 5.43
C LEU A 67 9.85 -0.79 5.52
N ARG A 68 10.76 -1.16 4.64
CA ARG A 68 12.15 -0.73 4.74
C ARG A 68 12.46 0.33 3.69
N MET A 69 12.20 1.57 4.08
CA MET A 69 12.43 2.71 3.20
C MET A 69 13.21 3.78 3.93
N PRO A 70 13.96 4.61 3.19
CA PRO A 70 14.66 5.74 3.81
C PRO A 70 13.69 6.84 4.21
N LYS A 71 14.18 7.75 5.00
CA LYS A 71 13.52 8.94 5.51
C LYS A 71 12.42 8.59 6.50
N VAL A 72 11.25 8.16 6.04
CA VAL A 72 10.17 7.73 6.93
C VAL A 72 9.94 6.26 6.61
N ASP A 73 10.14 5.37 7.59
CA ASP A 73 9.99 3.95 7.33
C ASP A 73 8.51 3.55 7.24
N GLY A 74 8.27 2.33 6.75
CA GLY A 74 6.91 1.89 6.47
C GLY A 74 6.02 1.78 7.69
N ILE A 75 6.57 1.34 8.82
CA ILE A 75 5.77 1.25 10.05
C ILE A 75 5.30 2.65 10.46
N SER A 76 6.18 3.65 10.34
CA SER A 76 5.82 5.03 10.66
C SER A 76 4.75 5.57 9.72
N VAL A 77 4.85 5.22 8.44
CA VAL A 77 3.82 5.61 7.46
C VAL A 77 2.48 4.98 7.84
N LEU A 78 2.48 3.69 8.14
CA LEU A 78 1.25 2.99 8.51
C LEU A 78 0.63 3.59 9.76
N ARG A 79 1.46 3.88 10.77
CA ARG A 79 0.97 4.50 12.00
C ARG A 79 0.34 5.85 11.73
N ARG A 80 0.99 6.65 10.89
CA ARG A 80 0.49 7.97 10.53
C ARG A 80 -0.87 7.87 9.84
N ILE A 81 -1.03 6.91 8.94
CA ILE A 81 -2.29 6.69 8.23
C ILE A 81 -3.40 6.35 9.21
N ARG A 82 -3.12 5.45 10.15
CA ARG A 82 -4.15 5.00 11.09
C ARG A 82 -4.55 6.07 12.10
N GLN A 83 -3.73 7.10 12.28
CA GLN A 83 -4.03 8.20 13.19
C GLN A 83 -4.80 9.33 12.52
N ASP A 84 -4.89 9.33 11.21
CA ASP A 84 -5.55 10.40 10.45
C ASP A 84 -7.00 10.02 10.21
N GLU A 85 -7.93 10.91 10.55
CA GLU A 85 -9.35 10.63 10.44
C GLU A 85 -9.78 10.33 9.01
N GLN A 86 -9.13 10.94 8.04
CA GLN A 86 -9.51 10.75 6.65
C GLN A 86 -8.81 9.56 6.01
N LEU A 87 -7.71 9.10 6.58
CA LEU A 87 -6.90 8.05 5.97
C LEU A 87 -7.00 6.71 6.68
N ARG A 88 -7.50 6.69 7.91
CA ARG A 88 -7.36 5.51 8.77
C ARG A 88 -8.06 4.25 8.26
N ARG A 89 -8.97 4.40 7.31
CA ARG A 89 -9.68 3.23 6.76
C ARG A 89 -9.12 2.80 5.41
N MET A 90 -8.11 3.49 4.91
CA MET A 90 -7.51 3.13 3.62
C MET A 90 -6.89 1.74 3.72
N PRO A 91 -7.16 0.86 2.75
CA PRO A 91 -6.50 -0.45 2.77
C PRO A 91 -5.00 -0.29 2.54
N VAL A 92 -4.24 -0.99 3.37
CA VAL A 92 -2.78 -0.99 3.27
C VAL A 92 -2.31 -2.44 3.25
N VAL A 93 -1.63 -2.81 2.19
CA VAL A 93 -1.00 -4.12 2.07
C VAL A 93 0.49 -3.92 2.31
N VAL A 94 1.01 -4.56 3.34
CA VAL A 94 2.42 -4.44 3.69
C VAL A 94 3.22 -5.45 2.88
N LEU A 95 4.30 -4.98 2.27
CA LEU A 95 5.24 -5.83 1.54
C LEU A 95 6.55 -5.85 2.34
N SER A 96 7.06 -7.03 2.64
CA SER A 96 8.28 -7.12 3.44
C SER A 96 9.12 -8.31 3.01
N THR A 97 10.43 -8.19 3.20
CA THR A 97 11.35 -9.28 2.94
C THR A 97 11.47 -10.22 4.14
N THR A 98 10.79 -9.92 5.25
CA THR A 98 10.89 -10.73 6.44
C THR A 98 9.52 -11.28 6.85
N ASP A 99 9.55 -12.47 7.47
CA ASP A 99 8.38 -13.06 8.09
C ASP A 99 8.51 -13.04 9.62
N ASN A 100 9.30 -12.12 10.15
CA ASN A 100 9.51 -11.99 11.60
C ASN A 100 8.17 -11.80 12.30
N PRO A 101 7.84 -12.68 13.28
CA PRO A 101 6.53 -12.60 13.93
C PRO A 101 6.28 -11.29 14.65
N HIS A 102 7.32 -10.67 15.19
CA HIS A 102 7.16 -9.39 15.88
C HIS A 102 6.73 -8.29 14.91
N GLU A 103 7.34 -8.25 13.73
CA GLU A 103 6.99 -7.25 12.74
C GLU A 103 5.58 -7.46 12.21
N ILE A 104 5.23 -8.72 11.96
CA ILE A 104 3.87 -9.06 11.53
C ILE A 104 2.86 -8.63 12.58
N LYS A 105 3.15 -8.89 13.85
CA LYS A 105 2.25 -8.53 14.93
C LYS A 105 2.06 -7.02 15.02
N THR A 106 3.16 -6.26 14.85
CA THR A 106 3.08 -4.80 14.87
C THR A 106 2.17 -4.30 13.75
N CYS A 107 2.32 -4.85 12.55
CA CYS A 107 1.50 -4.44 11.42
C CYS A 107 0.03 -4.81 11.63
N LYS A 108 -0.23 -5.97 12.20
CA LYS A 108 -1.61 -6.35 12.51
C LYS A 108 -2.21 -5.43 13.55
N GLY A 109 -1.42 -5.03 14.54
CA GLY A 109 -1.88 -4.07 15.55
C GLY A 109 -2.21 -2.72 14.97
N LEU A 110 -1.60 -2.38 13.84
CA LEU A 110 -1.89 -1.16 13.10
C LEU A 110 -2.93 -1.41 12.00
N HIS A 111 -3.58 -2.57 12.04
CA HIS A 111 -4.69 -2.90 11.14
C HIS A 111 -4.32 -2.87 9.66
N CYS A 112 -3.13 -3.38 9.32
CA CYS A 112 -2.82 -3.56 7.91
C CYS A 112 -3.83 -4.57 7.34
N SER A 113 -4.17 -4.37 6.07
CA SER A 113 -5.16 -5.21 5.42
C SER A 113 -4.60 -6.59 5.09
N CYS A 114 -3.32 -6.65 4.80
CA CYS A 114 -2.67 -7.88 4.39
C CYS A 114 -1.15 -7.68 4.55
N TYR A 115 -0.45 -8.78 4.82
CA TYR A 115 1.01 -8.77 4.96
C TYR A 115 1.56 -9.78 3.96
N VAL A 116 2.35 -9.31 2.99
CA VAL A 116 2.90 -10.16 1.93
C VAL A 116 4.40 -10.22 2.08
N VAL A 117 4.94 -11.44 2.15
CA VAL A 117 6.38 -11.66 2.27
C VAL A 117 6.99 -11.78 0.88
N LYS A 118 8.02 -10.95 0.61
CA LYS A 118 8.66 -10.92 -0.70
C LYS A 118 9.75 -11.99 -0.87
N ALA A 119 10.13 -12.65 0.21
CA ALA A 119 11.32 -13.50 0.22
C ALA A 119 11.15 -14.86 -0.43
N ALA A 120 9.94 -15.25 -0.82
CA ALA A 120 9.65 -16.60 -1.30
C ALA A 120 9.87 -16.78 -2.80
N GLY A 121 10.44 -15.79 -3.48
CA GLY A 121 10.68 -15.85 -4.92
C GLY A 121 9.56 -15.19 -5.71
N TYR A 122 9.83 -14.93 -6.99
CA TYR A 122 8.89 -14.13 -7.80
C TYR A 122 7.54 -14.80 -7.95
N GLU A 123 7.52 -16.10 -8.23
CA GLU A 123 6.24 -16.77 -8.48
C GLU A 123 5.35 -16.79 -7.25
N ALA A 124 5.95 -17.07 -6.09
CA ALA A 124 5.20 -17.05 -4.85
C ALA A 124 4.73 -15.65 -4.50
N PHE A 125 5.58 -14.65 -4.76
CA PHE A 125 5.22 -13.26 -4.52
C PHE A 125 4.04 -12.84 -5.41
N ALA A 126 4.10 -13.17 -6.70
CA ALA A 126 3.03 -12.83 -7.63
C ALA A 126 1.72 -13.51 -7.20
N ALA A 127 1.79 -14.78 -6.82
CA ALA A 127 0.61 -15.49 -6.36
C ALA A 127 0.02 -14.84 -5.11
N ALA A 128 0.89 -14.41 -4.19
CA ALA A 128 0.43 -13.77 -2.96
C ALA A 128 -0.24 -12.42 -3.24
N LEU A 129 0.15 -11.74 -4.31
CA LEU A 129 -0.46 -10.46 -4.65
C LEU A 129 -1.90 -10.57 -5.11
N GLN A 130 -2.39 -11.78 -5.38
CA GLN A 130 -3.82 -11.95 -5.63
C GLN A 130 -4.66 -11.51 -4.44
N GLN A 131 -4.07 -11.50 -3.24
CA GLN A 131 -4.77 -11.04 -2.03
C GLN A 131 -5.12 -9.56 -2.09
N VAL A 132 -4.53 -8.82 -3.01
CA VAL A 132 -4.84 -7.40 -3.19
C VAL A 132 -6.22 -7.20 -3.81
N LYS A 133 -6.64 -8.15 -4.65
CA LYS A 133 -7.86 -7.97 -5.46
C LYS A 133 -9.12 -7.68 -4.66
N PRO A 134 -9.39 -8.37 -3.53
CA PRO A 134 -10.62 -8.07 -2.80
C PRO A 134 -10.69 -6.62 -2.34
N PHE A 135 -9.54 -6.00 -2.03
CA PHE A 135 -9.53 -4.63 -1.57
C PHE A 135 -9.79 -3.63 -2.69
N LEU A 136 -9.55 -4.03 -3.92
CA LEU A 136 -9.88 -3.21 -5.08
C LEU A 136 -11.37 -3.31 -5.40
N GLU A 137 -11.94 -4.46 -5.18
CA GLU A 137 -13.34 -4.71 -5.53
C GLU A 137 -14.32 -4.18 -4.52
N HIS A 138 -13.88 -3.94 -3.29
CA HIS A 138 -14.74 -3.49 -2.22
C HIS A 138 -14.70 -1.98 -2.00
N SER A 139 -14.24 -1.23 -2.97
CA SER A 139 -14.09 0.21 -2.81
C SER A 139 -15.33 0.96 -3.25
N GLN A 140 -16.50 0.40 -3.03
CA GLN A 140 -17.74 1.08 -3.38
C GLN A 140 -18.03 2.25 -2.48
N THR A 141 -17.59 2.16 -1.24
CA THR A 141 -17.78 3.21 -0.25
C THR A 141 -16.42 3.80 0.04
N PRO A 142 -16.27 5.11 -0.06
CA PRO A 142 -14.98 5.70 0.25
C PRO A 142 -14.54 5.28 1.64
N TRP A 143 -13.29 4.90 1.76
CA TRP A 143 -12.74 4.44 3.04
C TRP A 143 -12.75 5.53 4.09
N THR A 144 -13.02 6.77 3.70
CA THR A 144 -13.09 7.90 4.62
C THR A 144 -14.48 8.15 5.17
N THR A 145 -15.48 7.33 4.83
CA THR A 145 -16.86 7.62 5.15
C THR A 145 -17.33 7.11 6.50
N GLY A 146 -16.48 6.59 7.29
CA GLY A 146 -16.90 6.07 8.57
C GLY A 146 -17.45 4.65 8.53
N GLN A 147 -17.36 3.98 7.45
CA GLN A 147 -17.70 2.55 7.39
C GLN A 147 -16.79 1.76 8.30
N SER A 148 -17.34 0.90 9.05
CA SER A 148 -16.53 0.06 9.93
C SER A 148 -16.11 -1.20 9.24
#